data_803707cc85f7c226dd2870acf1f3d5a5
#
_entry.id   803707cc85f7c226dd2870acf1f3d5a5
#
_cell.length_a   1.000
_cell.length_b   1.000
_cell.length_c   1.000
_cell.angle_alpha   90.00
_cell.angle_beta   90.00
_cell.angle_gamma   90.00
#
_symmetry.space_group_name_H-M   'P 1'
#
loop_
_entity.id
_entity.type
_entity.pdbx_description
1 polymer ?
#
loop_
_entity_poly.entity_id
_entity_poly.type
_entity_poly.pdbx_seq_one_letter_code
_entity_poly.pdbx_strand_id
1 'polypeptide(L)'
;MNIEELDQNRLADIGYDSCIASCGSFMVLDNAVLNQTSKIKGLQVLSLADAFVRFPHVKERLYFKLISPEKNDITKMAAKGEPVGYYVLAEEGVRIQEPLQAAFLFGAHGSTQLIHNIIELREGAELNIVNGCTTASSDVGGTHVGITETYLDKNSHLGYTMIHNWGDAIDVFPVGAVSVGENARYISNYVAMTSVKKIVTYPTAYVKRG
;
A
#
# COMPACT_ATOMS: atom_id res chain seq x y z
N MET A 1 -21.13 4.21 4.32
CA MET A 1 -21.00 2.75 4.14
C MET A 1 -20.09 2.24 5.26
N ASN A 2 -20.57 1.30 6.06
CA ASN A 2 -19.80 0.67 7.13
C ASN A 2 -19.10 -0.56 6.58
N ILE A 3 -18.04 -1.05 7.27
CA ILE A 3 -17.30 -2.26 6.86
C ILE A 3 -18.24 -3.48 6.73
N GLU A 4 -19.28 -3.55 7.56
CA GLU A 4 -20.29 -4.63 7.54
C GLU A 4 -21.17 -4.61 6.27
N GLU A 5 -21.26 -3.49 5.57
CA GLU A 5 -22.01 -3.33 4.32
C GLU A 5 -21.18 -3.66 3.07
N LEU A 6 -19.88 -3.88 3.25
CA LEU A 6 -18.98 -4.23 2.15
C LEU A 6 -19.14 -5.70 1.76
N ASP A 7 -19.05 -5.99 0.46
CA ASP A 7 -19.07 -7.36 -0.04
C ASP A 7 -17.82 -8.13 0.41
N GLN A 8 -18.01 -9.03 1.36
CA GLN A 8 -16.94 -9.84 1.95
C GLN A 8 -16.25 -10.75 0.91
N ASN A 9 -16.96 -11.20 -0.12
CA ASN A 9 -16.35 -12.00 -1.19
C ASN A 9 -15.38 -11.14 -2.01
N ARG A 10 -15.74 -9.89 -2.33
CA ARG A 10 -14.83 -8.96 -3.02
C ARG A 10 -13.57 -8.65 -2.20
N LEU A 11 -13.71 -8.55 -0.88
CA LEU A 11 -12.58 -8.35 0.01
C LEU A 11 -11.67 -9.59 0.05
N ALA A 12 -12.26 -10.78 0.16
CA ALA A 12 -11.52 -12.04 0.14
C ALA A 12 -10.78 -12.26 -1.19
N ASP A 13 -11.39 -11.92 -2.32
CA ASP A 13 -10.77 -12.00 -3.66
C ASP A 13 -9.48 -11.17 -3.76
N ILE A 14 -9.37 -10.09 -2.99
CA ILE A 14 -8.17 -9.25 -2.96
C ILE A 14 -7.25 -9.54 -1.76
N GLY A 15 -7.49 -10.65 -1.06
CA GLY A 15 -6.65 -11.08 0.06
C GLY A 15 -6.91 -10.35 1.38
N TYR A 16 -8.06 -9.68 1.52
CA TYR A 16 -8.52 -9.11 2.79
C TYR A 16 -9.63 -9.97 3.36
N ASP A 17 -9.27 -10.87 4.27
CA ASP A 17 -10.19 -11.84 4.87
C ASP A 17 -10.01 -11.85 6.40
N SER A 18 -11.05 -11.46 7.14
CA SER A 18 -11.06 -11.43 8.59
C SER A 18 -10.98 -12.82 9.25
N CYS A 19 -11.27 -13.87 8.49
CA CYS A 19 -11.18 -15.28 8.95
C CYS A 19 -9.75 -15.82 8.87
N ILE A 20 -8.86 -15.16 8.14
CA ILE A 20 -7.45 -15.58 8.00
C ILE A 20 -6.59 -14.85 9.05
N ALA A 21 -5.65 -15.58 9.64
CA ALA A 21 -4.70 -15.00 10.59
C ALA A 21 -3.89 -13.87 9.92
N SER A 22 -3.84 -12.71 10.59
CA SER A 22 -3.09 -11.53 10.13
C SER A 22 -2.40 -10.84 11.30
N CYS A 23 -1.23 -10.26 11.05
CA CYS A 23 -0.51 -9.46 12.04
C CYS A 23 -1.10 -8.07 12.26
N GLY A 24 -1.98 -7.64 11.38
CA GLY A 24 -2.67 -6.35 11.40
C GLY A 24 -3.45 -6.15 10.12
N SER A 25 -4.18 -5.04 10.06
CA SER A 25 -4.97 -4.69 8.87
C SER A 25 -5.09 -3.19 8.67
N PHE A 26 -5.29 -2.81 7.39
CA PHE A 26 -5.56 -1.44 6.98
C PHE A 26 -6.64 -1.42 5.91
N MET A 27 -7.60 -0.51 5.99
CA MET A 27 -8.65 -0.39 4.99
C MET A 27 -8.99 1.06 4.69
N VAL A 28 -9.14 1.35 3.41
CA VAL A 28 -9.60 2.65 2.89
C VAL A 28 -10.76 2.44 1.92
N LEU A 29 -11.79 3.25 2.05
CA LEU A 29 -12.83 3.44 1.04
C LEU A 29 -12.72 4.88 0.51
N ASP A 30 -12.48 5.03 -0.78
CA ASP A 30 -12.15 6.31 -1.43
C ASP A 30 -10.99 7.03 -0.72
N ASN A 31 -11.26 8.03 0.11
CA ASN A 31 -10.26 8.76 0.89
C ASN A 31 -10.47 8.59 2.41
N ALA A 32 -11.41 7.76 2.84
CA ALA A 32 -11.71 7.53 4.24
C ALA A 32 -11.01 6.26 4.76
N VAL A 33 -10.19 6.40 5.79
CA VAL A 33 -9.62 5.25 6.51
C VAL A 33 -10.71 4.63 7.37
N LEU A 34 -11.07 3.38 7.07
CA LEU A 34 -12.11 2.63 7.79
C LEU A 34 -11.53 1.77 8.92
N ASN A 35 -10.29 1.30 8.75
CA ASN A 35 -9.62 0.43 9.71
C ASN A 35 -8.11 0.60 9.66
N GLN A 36 -7.47 0.60 10.84
CA GLN A 36 -6.02 0.49 11.00
C GLN A 36 -5.72 -0.25 12.30
N THR A 37 -5.12 -1.43 12.20
CA THR A 37 -4.80 -2.26 13.36
C THR A 37 -3.41 -2.87 13.25
N SER A 38 -2.74 -3.01 14.38
CA SER A 38 -1.54 -3.81 14.55
C SER A 38 -1.71 -4.73 15.75
N LYS A 39 -1.40 -6.00 15.60
CA LYS A 39 -1.55 -7.03 16.64
C LYS A 39 -0.21 -7.48 17.23
N ILE A 40 0.90 -7.06 16.62
CA ILE A 40 2.25 -7.52 16.96
C ILE A 40 3.05 -6.36 17.56
N LYS A 41 3.72 -6.62 18.66
CA LYS A 41 4.67 -5.66 19.25
C LYS A 41 5.84 -5.42 18.28
N GLY A 42 6.16 -4.15 18.03
CA GLY A 42 7.20 -3.76 17.08
C GLY A 42 6.71 -3.65 15.64
N LEU A 43 5.41 -3.88 15.38
CA LEU A 43 4.76 -3.51 14.13
C LEU A 43 3.86 -2.29 14.35
N GLN A 44 4.03 -1.24 13.55
CA GLN A 44 3.13 -0.10 13.50
C GLN A 44 2.39 -0.10 12.17
N VAL A 45 1.07 0.08 12.22
CA VAL A 45 0.21 0.25 11.03
C VAL A 45 -0.64 1.48 11.27
N LEU A 46 -0.37 2.55 10.56
CA LEU A 46 -0.99 3.86 10.77
C LEU A 46 -1.49 4.44 9.45
N SER A 47 -2.50 5.29 9.51
CA SER A 47 -2.78 6.20 8.40
C SER A 47 -1.56 7.10 8.16
N LEU A 48 -1.36 7.53 6.93
CA LEU A 48 -0.22 8.39 6.61
C LEU A 48 -0.31 9.74 7.36
N ALA A 49 -1.53 10.24 7.58
CA ALA A 49 -1.78 11.44 8.37
C ALA A 49 -1.34 11.27 9.84
N ASP A 50 -1.73 10.17 10.49
CA ASP A 50 -1.30 9.86 11.86
C ASP A 50 0.20 9.64 11.95
N ALA A 51 0.78 9.00 10.93
CA ALA A 51 2.21 8.75 10.86
C ALA A 51 3.03 10.07 10.80
N PHE A 52 2.56 11.07 10.08
CA PHE A 52 3.23 12.38 10.02
C PHE A 52 3.24 13.10 11.37
N VAL A 53 2.20 12.90 12.18
CA VAL A 53 2.13 13.46 13.54
C VAL A 53 3.01 12.67 14.50
N ARG A 54 2.91 11.35 14.49
CA ARG A 54 3.59 10.48 15.44
C ARG A 54 5.08 10.30 15.14
N PHE A 55 5.43 10.30 13.86
CA PHE A 55 6.78 10.06 13.33
C PHE A 55 7.15 11.13 12.30
N PRO A 56 7.57 12.35 12.73
CA PRO A 56 7.87 13.46 11.80
C PRO A 56 8.86 13.11 10.70
N HIS A 57 9.81 12.18 10.94
CA HIS A 57 10.77 11.72 9.97
C HIS A 57 10.11 11.08 8.72
N VAL A 58 8.89 10.53 8.86
CA VAL A 58 8.16 9.94 7.72
C VAL A 58 7.90 10.99 6.66
N LYS A 59 7.39 12.16 7.06
CA LYS A 59 7.16 13.28 6.14
C LYS A 59 8.47 13.87 5.61
N GLU A 60 9.46 14.02 6.47
CA GLU A 60 10.72 14.71 6.15
C GLU A 60 11.66 13.87 5.30
N ARG A 61 11.72 12.54 5.54
CA ARG A 61 12.78 11.66 5.01
C ARG A 61 12.27 10.51 4.16
N LEU A 62 10.97 10.18 4.16
CA LEU A 62 10.43 9.03 3.45
C LEU A 62 9.38 9.43 2.41
N TYR A 63 8.52 10.39 2.69
CA TYR A 63 7.43 10.81 1.81
C TYR A 63 7.97 11.54 0.56
N PHE A 64 7.71 11.00 -0.62
CA PHE A 64 8.23 11.46 -1.91
C PHE A 64 9.76 11.60 -1.95
N LYS A 65 10.49 10.60 -1.43
CA LYS A 65 11.97 10.60 -1.46
C LYS A 65 12.56 9.61 -2.47
N LEU A 66 11.89 8.50 -2.72
CA LEU A 66 12.28 7.58 -3.80
C LEU A 66 11.58 7.91 -5.11
N ILE A 67 10.39 8.48 -5.03
CA ILE A 67 9.58 8.91 -6.16
C ILE A 67 9.51 10.44 -6.15
N SER A 68 10.07 11.09 -7.17
CA SER A 68 9.93 12.54 -7.29
C SER A 68 8.48 12.96 -7.53
N PRO A 69 7.92 13.93 -6.80
CA PRO A 69 6.61 14.49 -7.09
C PRO A 69 6.53 15.13 -8.49
N GLU A 70 7.67 15.54 -9.03
CA GLU A 70 7.78 16.14 -10.37
C GLU A 70 8.05 15.13 -11.51
N LYS A 71 8.02 13.80 -11.22
CA LYS A 71 8.37 12.76 -12.19
C LYS A 71 7.44 12.76 -13.41
N ASN A 72 6.14 12.95 -13.19
CA ASN A 72 5.10 13.02 -14.24
C ASN A 72 3.82 13.65 -13.67
N ASP A 73 2.80 13.81 -14.52
CA ASP A 73 1.54 14.45 -14.11
C ASP A 73 0.78 13.66 -13.02
N ILE A 74 0.92 12.34 -13.00
CA ILE A 74 0.32 11.46 -11.97
C ILE A 74 0.94 11.74 -10.61
N THR A 75 2.28 11.76 -10.51
CA THR A 75 2.97 12.06 -9.25
C THR A 75 2.76 13.49 -8.78
N LYS A 76 2.68 14.47 -9.73
CA LYS A 76 2.33 15.86 -9.41
C LYS A 76 0.93 15.98 -8.83
N MET A 77 -0.03 15.26 -9.40
CA MET A 77 -1.41 15.23 -8.91
C MET A 77 -1.46 14.65 -7.51
N ALA A 78 -0.81 13.50 -7.27
CA ALA A 78 -0.78 12.85 -5.97
C ALA A 78 -0.10 13.72 -4.89
N ALA A 79 0.94 14.47 -5.24
CA ALA A 79 1.65 15.35 -4.30
C ALA A 79 0.84 16.58 -3.86
N LYS A 80 -0.18 16.97 -4.64
CA LYS A 80 -1.10 18.08 -4.32
C LYS A 80 -2.33 17.63 -3.53
N GLY A 81 -2.63 16.32 -3.51
CA GLY A 81 -3.75 15.74 -2.79
C GLY A 81 -3.49 15.60 -1.30
N GLU A 82 -4.56 15.30 -0.56
CA GLU A 82 -4.42 14.90 0.84
C GLU A 82 -3.65 13.57 0.95
N PRO A 83 -2.82 13.39 1.99
CA PRO A 83 -2.02 12.19 2.16
C PRO A 83 -2.88 11.01 2.67
N VAL A 84 -3.53 10.31 1.76
CA VAL A 84 -4.29 9.08 2.05
C VAL A 84 -3.44 7.86 1.75
N GLY A 85 -3.47 6.88 2.65
CA GLY A 85 -2.70 5.64 2.57
C GLY A 85 -2.15 5.25 3.93
N TYR A 86 -1.25 4.28 3.95
CA TYR A 86 -0.66 3.78 5.19
C TYR A 86 0.83 4.09 5.33
N TYR A 87 1.25 4.11 6.58
CA TYR A 87 2.62 3.90 7.00
C TYR A 87 2.72 2.60 7.77
N VAL A 88 3.62 1.72 7.33
CA VAL A 88 3.95 0.48 8.01
C VAL A 88 5.40 0.54 8.45
N LEU A 89 5.64 0.35 9.76
CA LEU A 89 6.97 0.20 10.34
C LEU A 89 7.09 -1.16 11.02
N ALA A 90 8.05 -1.97 10.59
CA ALA A 90 8.53 -3.11 11.36
C ALA A 90 9.86 -2.74 12.02
N GLU A 91 9.88 -2.76 13.37
CA GLU A 91 11.04 -2.41 14.17
C GLU A 91 12.17 -3.43 14.02
N GLU A 92 13.37 -3.08 14.47
CA GLU A 92 14.57 -3.90 14.35
C GLU A 92 14.37 -5.31 14.88
N GLY A 93 14.75 -6.31 14.08
CA GLY A 93 14.72 -7.73 14.42
C GLY A 93 13.33 -8.36 14.54
N VAL A 94 12.25 -7.60 14.31
CA VAL A 94 10.88 -8.13 14.34
C VAL A 94 10.64 -9.03 13.13
N ARG A 95 10.28 -10.31 13.36
CA ARG A 95 10.00 -11.29 12.32
C ARG A 95 8.56 -11.76 12.41
N ILE A 96 7.80 -11.50 11.37
CA ILE A 96 6.36 -11.70 11.35
C ILE A 96 6.02 -12.71 10.26
N GLN A 97 5.33 -13.80 10.64
CA GLN A 97 4.92 -14.86 9.71
C GLN A 97 3.57 -14.58 9.08
N GLU A 98 2.61 -14.12 9.88
CA GLU A 98 1.28 -13.76 9.39
C GLU A 98 1.34 -12.49 8.56
N PRO A 99 0.62 -12.41 7.43
CA PRO A 99 0.64 -11.24 6.58
C PRO A 99 -0.08 -10.05 7.23
N LEU A 100 0.37 -8.83 6.92
CA LEU A 100 -0.44 -7.63 7.02
C LEU A 100 -1.42 -7.62 5.83
N GLN A 101 -2.71 -7.42 6.11
CA GLN A 101 -3.73 -7.30 5.08
C GLN A 101 -4.12 -5.83 4.90
N ALA A 102 -4.01 -5.30 3.67
CA ALA A 102 -4.46 -3.95 3.33
C ALA A 102 -5.47 -3.99 2.19
N ALA A 103 -6.55 -3.22 2.29
CA ALA A 103 -7.58 -3.12 1.27
C ALA A 103 -7.85 -1.66 0.89
N PHE A 104 -7.86 -1.40 -0.41
CA PHE A 104 -8.21 -0.10 -0.99
C PHE A 104 -9.45 -0.28 -1.88
N LEU A 105 -10.56 0.29 -1.43
CA LEU A 105 -11.84 0.23 -2.12
C LEU A 105 -12.12 1.56 -2.79
N PHE A 106 -12.60 1.50 -4.00
CA PHE A 106 -12.98 2.65 -4.80
C PHE A 106 -14.50 2.63 -5.02
N GLY A 107 -15.20 3.59 -4.42
CA GLY A 107 -16.67 3.62 -4.41
C GLY A 107 -17.28 4.80 -5.15
N ALA A 108 -16.57 5.93 -5.27
CA ALA A 108 -17.10 7.17 -5.87
C ALA A 108 -16.94 7.19 -7.39
N HIS A 109 -18.01 6.87 -8.12
CA HIS A 109 -18.01 6.85 -9.59
C HIS A 109 -17.48 8.15 -10.23
N GLY A 110 -16.60 8.04 -11.21
CA GLY A 110 -16.02 9.18 -11.95
C GLY A 110 -14.98 9.99 -11.18
N SER A 111 -14.61 9.58 -9.97
CA SER A 111 -13.63 10.27 -9.13
C SER A 111 -12.19 9.80 -9.39
N THR A 112 -11.26 10.39 -8.64
CA THR A 112 -9.85 9.97 -8.59
C THR A 112 -9.49 9.65 -7.15
N GLN A 113 -9.03 8.43 -6.91
CA GLN A 113 -8.45 8.00 -5.64
C GLN A 113 -6.94 8.13 -5.71
N LEU A 114 -6.36 8.85 -4.76
CA LEU A 114 -4.92 9.07 -4.66
C LEU A 114 -4.40 8.41 -3.38
N ILE A 115 -3.69 7.30 -3.53
CA ILE A 115 -3.13 6.54 -2.40
C ILE A 115 -1.61 6.68 -2.40
N HIS A 116 -1.03 6.96 -1.24
CA HIS A 116 0.41 6.93 -1.02
C HIS A 116 0.73 6.07 0.20
N ASN A 117 1.45 5.00 -0.01
CA ASN A 117 1.87 4.06 1.02
C ASN A 117 3.37 4.20 1.28
N ILE A 118 3.76 4.13 2.55
CA ILE A 118 5.16 4.10 2.96
C ILE A 118 5.39 2.85 3.81
N ILE A 119 6.40 2.08 3.45
CA ILE A 119 6.78 0.85 4.15
C ILE A 119 8.25 1.00 4.60
N GLU A 120 8.49 0.84 5.88
CA GLU A 120 9.81 0.94 6.48
C GLU A 120 10.09 -0.31 7.30
N LEU A 121 11.08 -1.10 6.87
CA LEU A 121 11.58 -2.26 7.62
C LEU A 121 12.97 -1.94 8.16
N ARG A 122 13.09 -1.96 9.49
CA ARG A 122 14.37 -1.77 10.17
C ARG A 122 15.25 -3.00 10.03
N GLU A 123 16.53 -2.90 10.44
CA GLU A 123 17.52 -3.96 10.30
C GLU A 123 17.00 -5.31 10.82
N GLY A 124 17.12 -6.34 10.00
CA GLY A 124 16.72 -7.71 10.33
C GLY A 124 15.22 -7.96 10.44
N ALA A 125 14.36 -6.96 10.16
CA ALA A 125 12.91 -7.13 10.19
C ALA A 125 12.40 -7.97 9.01
N GLU A 126 11.38 -8.80 9.26
CA GLU A 126 10.74 -9.63 8.24
C GLU A 126 9.21 -9.43 8.28
N LEU A 127 8.60 -9.16 7.13
CA LEU A 127 7.18 -8.92 6.99
C LEU A 127 6.66 -9.38 5.62
N ASN A 128 5.43 -9.88 5.60
CA ASN A 128 4.66 -10.06 4.36
C ASN A 128 3.45 -9.13 4.36
N ILE A 129 3.19 -8.48 3.23
CA ILE A 129 2.03 -7.61 3.03
C ILE A 129 1.23 -8.13 1.83
N VAL A 130 -0.06 -8.33 2.03
CA VAL A 130 -1.04 -8.52 0.96
C VAL A 130 -1.85 -7.23 0.85
N ASN A 131 -1.69 -6.56 -0.27
CA ASN A 131 -2.30 -5.26 -0.56
C ASN A 131 -3.29 -5.44 -1.71
N GLY A 132 -4.56 -5.42 -1.40
CA GLY A 132 -5.63 -5.62 -2.37
C GLY A 132 -6.33 -4.33 -2.75
N CYS A 133 -6.71 -4.23 -4.01
CA CYS A 133 -7.45 -3.09 -4.53
C CYS A 133 -8.65 -3.57 -5.34
N THR A 134 -9.83 -3.00 -5.09
CA THR A 134 -11.07 -3.34 -5.81
C THR A 134 -12.05 -2.16 -5.81
N THR A 135 -13.09 -2.28 -6.64
CA THR A 135 -14.25 -1.38 -6.57
C THR A 135 -15.26 -1.86 -5.53
N ALA A 136 -16.00 -0.94 -4.92
CA ALA A 136 -17.06 -1.27 -3.96
C ALA A 136 -18.26 -1.96 -4.65
N SER A 137 -18.48 -1.68 -5.95
CA SER A 137 -19.48 -2.35 -6.80
C SER A 137 -18.99 -2.44 -8.24
N SER A 138 -19.64 -3.25 -9.07
CA SER A 138 -19.19 -3.54 -10.45
C SER A 138 -19.38 -2.38 -11.44
N ASP A 139 -20.22 -1.42 -11.13
CA ASP A 139 -20.56 -0.28 -11.97
C ASP A 139 -19.69 0.97 -11.72
N VAL A 140 -18.75 0.88 -10.77
CA VAL A 140 -17.86 1.98 -10.42
C VAL A 140 -16.74 2.10 -11.45
N GLY A 141 -16.52 3.33 -11.94
CA GLY A 141 -15.43 3.68 -12.85
C GLY A 141 -14.72 4.96 -12.41
N GLY A 142 -13.46 5.12 -12.82
CA GLY A 142 -12.66 6.29 -12.45
C GLY A 142 -11.16 6.06 -12.56
N THR A 143 -10.38 6.76 -11.74
CA THR A 143 -8.93 6.67 -11.74
C THR A 143 -8.38 6.30 -10.37
N HIS A 144 -7.58 5.24 -10.30
CA HIS A 144 -6.82 4.87 -9.11
C HIS A 144 -5.33 5.15 -9.31
N VAL A 145 -4.75 5.93 -8.42
CA VAL A 145 -3.30 6.18 -8.34
C VAL A 145 -2.79 5.58 -7.03
N GLY A 146 -1.90 4.60 -7.12
CA GLY A 146 -1.28 3.96 -5.96
C GLY A 146 0.23 4.19 -5.95
N ILE A 147 0.71 5.11 -5.11
CA ILE A 147 2.14 5.33 -4.89
C ILE A 147 2.58 4.47 -3.71
N THR A 148 3.70 3.77 -3.86
CA THR A 148 4.29 2.99 -2.76
C THR A 148 5.80 3.22 -2.71
N GLU A 149 6.29 3.76 -1.60
CA GLU A 149 7.72 3.92 -1.31
C GLU A 149 8.13 2.97 -0.20
N THR A 150 9.12 2.13 -0.48
CA THR A 150 9.56 1.06 0.41
C THR A 150 11.01 1.26 0.80
N TYR A 151 11.30 1.20 2.08
CA TYR A 151 12.63 1.38 2.66
C TYR A 151 13.01 0.13 3.45
N LEU A 152 13.98 -0.60 2.92
CA LEU A 152 14.49 -1.83 3.52
C LEU A 152 15.89 -1.60 4.06
N ASP A 153 16.02 -1.63 5.39
CA ASP A 153 17.32 -1.56 6.03
C ASP A 153 18.08 -2.89 5.86
N LYS A 154 19.33 -2.93 6.31
CA LYS A 154 20.21 -4.09 6.24
C LYS A 154 19.55 -5.36 6.77
N ASN A 155 19.76 -6.49 6.08
CA ASN A 155 19.25 -7.81 6.45
C ASN A 155 17.72 -7.91 6.58
N SER A 156 16.94 -6.91 6.16
CA SER A 156 15.48 -6.97 6.24
C SER A 156 14.86 -7.69 5.04
N HIS A 157 13.68 -8.31 5.25
CA HIS A 157 13.00 -9.08 4.19
C HIS A 157 11.54 -8.66 4.09
N LEU A 158 11.12 -8.24 2.90
CA LEU A 158 9.73 -7.91 2.59
C LEU A 158 9.19 -8.74 1.42
N GLY A 159 8.11 -9.48 1.68
CA GLY A 159 7.22 -10.00 0.65
C GLY A 159 6.06 -9.04 0.45
N TYR A 160 5.89 -8.52 -0.76
CA TYR A 160 4.81 -7.58 -1.08
C TYR A 160 3.98 -8.12 -2.24
N THR A 161 2.73 -8.45 -1.97
CA THR A 161 1.79 -8.92 -2.98
C THR A 161 0.69 -7.89 -3.20
N MET A 162 0.62 -7.35 -4.41
CA MET A 162 -0.44 -6.43 -4.86
C MET A 162 -1.45 -7.23 -5.69
N ILE A 163 -2.72 -7.20 -5.28
CA ILE A 163 -3.82 -7.85 -5.99
C ILE A 163 -4.79 -6.78 -6.48
N HIS A 164 -4.99 -6.70 -7.78
CA HIS A 164 -5.95 -5.79 -8.41
C HIS A 164 -7.13 -6.57 -9.00
N ASN A 165 -8.32 -6.28 -8.47
CA ASN A 165 -9.60 -6.81 -8.93
C ASN A 165 -10.57 -5.65 -9.23
N TRP A 166 -10.25 -4.87 -10.27
CA TRP A 166 -10.92 -3.61 -10.57
C TRP A 166 -12.17 -3.80 -11.45
N GLY A 167 -11.98 -3.93 -12.75
CA GLY A 167 -12.98 -3.92 -13.79
C GLY A 167 -12.66 -2.93 -14.91
N ASP A 168 -13.38 -3.03 -16.01
CA ASP A 168 -13.06 -2.38 -17.30
C ASP A 168 -13.20 -0.86 -17.30
N ALA A 169 -13.79 -0.27 -16.27
CA ALA A 169 -14.05 1.17 -16.19
C ALA A 169 -12.98 1.95 -15.38
N ILE A 170 -11.93 1.29 -14.88
CA ILE A 170 -10.90 1.91 -14.05
C ILE A 170 -9.59 2.12 -14.81
N ASP A 171 -9.07 3.35 -14.75
CA ASP A 171 -7.69 3.67 -15.12
C ASP A 171 -6.79 3.50 -13.88
N VAL A 172 -5.72 2.71 -13.99
CA VAL A 172 -4.86 2.31 -12.86
C VAL A 172 -3.41 2.76 -13.09
N PHE A 173 -2.86 3.51 -12.12
CA PHE A 173 -1.49 4.02 -12.16
C PHE A 173 -0.71 3.62 -10.91
N PRO A 174 -0.21 2.38 -10.83
CA PRO A 174 0.66 1.96 -9.73
C PRO A 174 2.08 2.49 -9.96
N VAL A 175 2.61 3.24 -9.00
CA VAL A 175 3.96 3.80 -9.02
C VAL A 175 4.70 3.30 -7.80
N GLY A 176 5.66 2.40 -7.98
CA GLY A 176 6.44 1.80 -6.90
C GLY A 176 7.91 2.18 -6.95
N ALA A 177 8.50 2.43 -5.77
CA ALA A 177 9.95 2.51 -5.64
C ALA A 177 10.39 1.85 -4.33
N VAL A 178 11.51 1.15 -4.37
CA VAL A 178 12.11 0.49 -3.21
C VAL A 178 13.59 0.81 -3.08
N SER A 179 14.02 1.16 -1.86
CA SER A 179 15.42 1.22 -1.47
C SER A 179 15.78 -0.09 -0.75
N VAL A 180 16.71 -0.86 -1.30
CA VAL A 180 17.12 -2.17 -0.78
C VAL A 180 18.48 -2.04 -0.13
N GLY A 181 18.55 -2.23 1.19
CA GLY A 181 19.77 -2.19 1.99
C GLY A 181 20.67 -3.41 1.76
N GLU A 182 21.83 -3.42 2.42
CA GLU A 182 22.80 -4.53 2.37
C GLU A 182 22.15 -5.84 2.83
N ASN A 183 22.27 -6.92 2.06
CA ASN A 183 21.65 -8.23 2.30
C ASN A 183 20.12 -8.22 2.49
N ALA A 184 19.45 -7.11 2.22
CA ALA A 184 18.00 -7.06 2.29
C ALA A 184 17.38 -7.78 1.08
N ARG A 185 16.16 -8.28 1.26
CA ARG A 185 15.40 -8.97 0.21
C ARG A 185 14.04 -8.31 0.00
N TYR A 186 13.74 -8.01 -1.25
CA TYR A 186 12.42 -7.56 -1.69
C TYR A 186 11.85 -8.52 -2.73
N ILE A 187 10.69 -9.09 -2.43
CA ILE A 187 9.92 -9.92 -3.38
C ILE A 187 8.61 -9.20 -3.62
N SER A 188 8.36 -8.82 -4.86
CA SER A 188 7.13 -8.14 -5.26
C SER A 188 6.35 -8.98 -6.28
N ASN A 189 5.12 -9.32 -5.93
CA ASN A 189 4.17 -9.98 -6.82
C ASN A 189 3.06 -8.99 -7.20
N TYR A 190 2.76 -8.92 -8.47
CA TYR A 190 1.64 -8.14 -8.99
C TYR A 190 0.64 -9.07 -9.68
N VAL A 191 -0.58 -9.12 -9.16
CA VAL A 191 -1.65 -9.97 -9.64
C VAL A 191 -2.79 -9.09 -10.17
N ALA A 192 -3.07 -9.16 -11.46
CA ALA A 192 -4.24 -8.57 -12.08
C ALA A 192 -5.30 -9.66 -12.28
N MET A 193 -6.37 -9.60 -11.51
CA MET A 193 -7.46 -10.61 -11.53
C MET A 193 -8.43 -10.38 -12.69
N THR A 194 -8.65 -9.13 -13.04
CA THR A 194 -9.60 -8.70 -14.06
C THR A 194 -8.95 -7.73 -15.04
N SER A 195 -9.56 -7.56 -16.21
CA SER A 195 -9.21 -6.48 -17.11
C SER A 195 -9.45 -5.12 -16.48
N VAL A 196 -8.68 -4.12 -16.91
CA VAL A 196 -8.85 -2.72 -16.56
C VAL A 196 -8.86 -1.90 -17.85
N LYS A 197 -9.45 -0.71 -17.81
CA LYS A 197 -9.46 0.18 -18.97
C LYS A 197 -8.04 0.59 -19.39
N LYS A 198 -7.18 0.85 -18.42
CA LYS A 198 -5.76 1.20 -18.64
C LYS A 198 -4.94 0.87 -17.40
N ILE A 199 -3.74 0.35 -17.61
CA ILE A 199 -2.73 0.22 -16.55
C ILE A 199 -1.40 0.73 -17.04
N VAL A 200 -0.74 1.59 -16.22
CA VAL A 200 0.61 2.10 -16.49
C VAL A 200 1.43 2.01 -15.21
N THR A 201 2.45 1.16 -15.22
CA THR A 201 3.33 0.96 -14.05
C THR A 201 4.79 0.86 -14.46
N TYR A 202 5.67 1.48 -13.66
CA TYR A 202 7.12 1.45 -13.82
C TYR A 202 7.79 1.35 -12.44
N PRO A 203 7.92 0.14 -11.88
CA PRO A 203 8.57 -0.05 -10.59
C PRO A 203 10.07 0.26 -10.69
N THR A 204 10.62 0.85 -9.64
CA THR A 204 12.05 1.22 -9.55
C THR A 204 12.67 0.61 -8.31
N ALA A 205 13.85 0.01 -8.42
CA ALA A 205 14.62 -0.48 -7.27
C ALA A 205 15.98 0.21 -7.20
N TYR A 206 16.30 0.75 -6.02
CA TYR A 206 17.61 1.31 -5.67
C TYR A 206 18.32 0.31 -4.76
N VAL A 207 19.29 -0.40 -5.31
CA VAL A 207 20.02 -1.46 -4.59
C VAL A 207 21.38 -0.93 -4.15
N LYS A 208 21.65 -0.97 -2.85
CA LYS A 208 22.99 -0.66 -2.32
C LYS A 208 23.92 -1.83 -2.63
N ARG A 209 25.14 -1.51 -3.07
CA ARG A 209 26.20 -2.52 -3.18
C ARG A 209 26.55 -2.98 -1.77
N GLY A 210 26.62 -4.30 -1.58
CA GLY A 210 27.24 -4.94 -0.42
C GLY A 210 28.75 -4.86 -0.47
#